data_14212905f7027eafd1cdb063f66c7695
#
_entry.id   14212905f7027eafd1cdb063f66c7695
#
_cell.length_a   1.000
_cell.length_b   1.000
_cell.length_c   1.000
_cell.angle_alpha   90.00
_cell.angle_beta   90.00
_cell.angle_gamma   90.00
#
_symmetry.space_group_name_H-M   'P 1'
#
loop_
_entity.id
_entity.type
_entity.pdbx_description
1 polymer ?
#
loop_
_entity_poly.entity_id
_entity_poly.type
_entity_poly.pdbx_seq_one_letter_code
_entity_poly.pdbx_strand_id
1 'polypeptide(L)'
;IISFNQNYGFAEGYNQALKRLDHEYCVLLNSDVEVTPNWLDAPIATLDSDPSIACVQPKIRAQRNKEYFEYAGAAGGYIDKYGYPFCRGRILHIVEKDEGQYDTPAYILWATGACLFVRTATYKEVGGLDAGFFAHQEEVDMCWRLRSRGYRLVCVPQSIVYHVGGATLNAESPRKTFLN
;
A
#
# COMPACT_ATOMS: atom_id res chain seq x y z
N ILE A 1 17.22 -11.69 -8.60
CA ILE A 1 16.93 -11.95 -7.17
C ILE A 1 17.99 -11.27 -6.33
N ILE A 2 17.57 -10.50 -5.32
CA ILE A 2 18.45 -9.88 -4.34
C ILE A 2 18.29 -10.68 -3.04
N SER A 3 19.41 -11.22 -2.53
CA SER A 3 19.45 -11.92 -1.25
C SER A 3 20.21 -11.09 -0.21
N PHE A 4 19.75 -11.17 1.02
CA PHE A 4 20.39 -10.53 2.17
C PHE A 4 20.89 -11.58 3.16
N ASN A 5 21.98 -11.27 3.84
CA ASN A 5 22.59 -12.17 4.84
C ASN A 5 21.87 -12.17 6.19
N GLN A 6 20.89 -11.25 6.37
CA GLN A 6 20.10 -11.11 7.59
C GLN A 6 18.69 -10.61 7.28
N ASN A 7 17.78 -10.77 8.23
CA ASN A 7 16.45 -10.19 8.16
C ASN A 7 16.49 -8.74 8.64
N TYR A 8 16.24 -7.81 7.73
CA TYR A 8 16.15 -6.37 8.03
C TYR A 8 14.76 -5.90 8.46
N GLY A 9 13.77 -6.80 8.54
CA GLY A 9 12.38 -6.42 8.69
C GLY A 9 11.76 -5.86 7.41
N PHE A 10 10.56 -5.29 7.52
CA PHE A 10 9.80 -4.81 6.36
C PHE A 10 10.44 -3.54 5.77
N ALA A 11 10.45 -2.44 6.53
CA ALA A 11 10.88 -1.13 6.03
C ALA A 11 12.33 -1.13 5.51
N GLU A 12 13.28 -1.54 6.34
CA GLU A 12 14.70 -1.53 5.94
C GLU A 12 14.97 -2.58 4.85
N GLY A 13 14.26 -3.71 4.83
CA GLY A 13 14.37 -4.72 3.77
C GLY A 13 14.06 -4.13 2.39
N TYR A 14 12.94 -3.40 2.27
CA TYR A 14 12.59 -2.68 1.05
C TYR A 14 13.60 -1.57 0.72
N ASN A 15 14.03 -0.78 1.70
CA ASN A 15 15.03 0.27 1.49
C ASN A 15 16.33 -0.28 0.92
N GLN A 16 16.84 -1.39 1.47
CA GLN A 16 18.06 -2.04 0.97
C GLN A 16 17.89 -2.63 -0.43
N ALA A 17 16.71 -3.16 -0.75
CA ALA A 17 16.42 -3.68 -2.08
C ALA A 17 16.33 -2.54 -3.11
N LEU A 18 15.55 -1.50 -2.83
CA LEU A 18 15.30 -0.40 -3.76
C LEU A 18 16.53 0.48 -4.01
N LYS A 19 17.48 0.54 -3.07
CA LYS A 19 18.79 1.19 -3.30
C LYS A 19 19.57 0.55 -4.45
N ARG A 20 19.33 -0.74 -4.74
CA ARG A 20 20.04 -1.52 -5.78
C ARG A 20 19.28 -1.55 -7.11
N LEU A 21 18.13 -0.89 -7.21
CA LEU A 21 17.27 -0.88 -8.39
C LEU A 21 17.24 0.50 -9.02
N ASP A 22 17.33 0.52 -10.37
CA ASP A 22 17.24 1.74 -11.18
C ASP A 22 16.04 1.72 -12.14
N HIS A 23 15.06 0.85 -11.86
CA HIS A 23 13.80 0.82 -12.61
C HIS A 23 12.97 2.06 -12.31
N GLU A 24 12.18 2.50 -13.29
CA GLU A 24 11.34 3.68 -13.17
C GLU A 24 10.27 3.52 -12.08
N TYR A 25 9.67 2.34 -12.01
CA TYR A 25 8.66 1.97 -11.02
C TYR A 25 9.07 0.75 -10.23
N CYS A 26 8.67 0.70 -8.98
CA CYS A 26 8.78 -0.46 -8.11
C CYS A 26 7.42 -0.79 -7.52
N VAL A 27 7.22 -2.06 -7.19
CA VAL A 27 6.03 -2.50 -6.46
C VAL A 27 6.46 -3.10 -5.13
N LEU A 28 5.98 -2.51 -4.03
CA LEU A 28 6.01 -3.16 -2.73
C LEU A 28 4.84 -4.14 -2.71
N LEU A 29 5.14 -5.42 -2.57
CA LEU A 29 4.14 -6.49 -2.67
C LEU A 29 4.37 -7.51 -1.56
N ASN A 30 3.36 -7.76 -0.74
CA ASN A 30 3.42 -8.80 0.28
C ASN A 30 3.39 -10.19 -0.35
N SER A 31 4.05 -11.14 0.30
CA SER A 31 4.14 -12.54 -0.18
C SER A 31 2.81 -13.30 -0.11
N ASP A 32 1.81 -12.77 0.58
CA ASP A 32 0.47 -13.33 0.74
C ASP A 32 -0.60 -12.59 -0.10
N VAL A 33 -0.17 -11.94 -1.18
CA VAL A 33 -1.03 -11.32 -2.18
C VAL A 33 -1.15 -12.19 -3.42
N GLU A 34 -2.39 -12.46 -3.81
CA GLU A 34 -2.76 -13.10 -5.09
C GLU A 34 -3.09 -12.00 -6.11
N VAL A 35 -2.39 -11.98 -7.22
CA VAL A 35 -2.60 -10.98 -8.28
C VAL A 35 -3.53 -11.52 -9.38
N THR A 36 -4.27 -10.60 -10.03
CA THR A 36 -5.13 -10.94 -11.18
C THR A 36 -4.39 -10.77 -12.51
N PRO A 37 -4.87 -11.34 -13.63
CA PRO A 37 -4.31 -11.04 -14.94
C PRO A 37 -4.32 -9.53 -15.23
N ASN A 38 -3.25 -9.03 -15.84
CA ASN A 38 -3.09 -7.63 -16.27
C ASN A 38 -3.15 -6.59 -15.12
N TRP A 39 -2.94 -7.02 -13.88
CA TRP A 39 -2.99 -6.15 -12.69
C TRP A 39 -1.97 -4.99 -12.71
N LEU A 40 -0.93 -5.08 -13.52
CA LEU A 40 0.09 -4.05 -13.70
C LEU A 40 -0.36 -2.92 -14.63
N ASP A 41 -1.26 -3.18 -15.59
CA ASP A 41 -1.50 -2.30 -16.73
C ASP A 41 -2.08 -0.94 -16.30
N ALA A 42 -3.16 -0.95 -15.55
CA ALA A 42 -3.82 0.29 -15.12
C ALA A 42 -2.97 1.12 -14.13
N PRO A 43 -2.29 0.53 -13.11
CA PRO A 43 -1.34 1.26 -12.26
C PRO A 43 -0.18 1.90 -13.03
N ILE A 44 0.46 1.18 -13.94
CA ILE A 44 1.57 1.72 -14.73
C ILE A 44 1.07 2.84 -15.65
N ALA A 45 -0.02 2.63 -16.40
CA ALA A 45 -0.61 3.68 -17.23
C ALA A 45 -0.98 4.94 -16.43
N THR A 46 -1.41 4.78 -15.17
CA THR A 46 -1.71 5.92 -14.28
C THR A 46 -0.44 6.67 -13.89
N LEU A 47 0.64 5.96 -13.55
CA LEU A 47 1.93 6.58 -13.27
C LEU A 47 2.49 7.29 -14.51
N ASP A 48 2.38 6.69 -15.70
CA ASP A 48 2.85 7.27 -16.97
C ASP A 48 2.09 8.54 -17.35
N SER A 49 0.81 8.61 -17.02
CA SER A 49 -0.07 9.72 -17.42
C SER A 49 0.26 11.05 -16.74
N ASP A 50 0.88 11.02 -15.55
CA ASP A 50 1.09 12.22 -14.74
C ASP A 50 2.29 12.08 -13.80
N PRO A 51 3.39 12.83 -14.04
CA PRO A 51 4.60 12.76 -13.22
C PRO A 51 4.40 13.23 -11.77
N SER A 52 3.31 13.93 -11.45
CA SER A 52 2.98 14.32 -10.09
C SER A 52 2.39 13.17 -9.27
N ILE A 53 1.98 12.05 -9.91
CA ILE A 53 1.54 10.84 -9.23
C ILE A 53 2.77 10.04 -8.82
N ALA A 54 3.03 9.96 -7.51
CA ALA A 54 4.16 9.22 -6.96
C ALA A 54 3.80 7.77 -6.63
N CYS A 55 2.56 7.51 -6.19
CA CYS A 55 2.11 6.18 -5.79
C CYS A 55 0.74 5.84 -6.37
N VAL A 56 0.57 4.55 -6.66
CA VAL A 56 -0.73 3.98 -7.05
C VAL A 56 -0.99 2.73 -6.22
N GLN A 57 -2.23 2.58 -5.76
CA GLN A 57 -2.73 1.40 -5.09
C GLN A 57 -3.82 0.75 -5.93
N PRO A 58 -3.79 -0.56 -6.19
CA PRO A 58 -4.93 -1.29 -6.74
C PRO A 58 -6.07 -1.39 -5.72
N LYS A 59 -7.25 -1.80 -6.16
CA LYS A 59 -8.32 -2.24 -5.27
C LYS A 59 -7.88 -3.55 -4.59
N ILE A 60 -7.96 -3.62 -3.27
CA ILE A 60 -7.57 -4.80 -2.51
C ILE A 60 -8.79 -5.46 -1.90
N ARG A 61 -9.01 -6.70 -2.27
CA ARG A 61 -10.08 -7.55 -1.75
C ARG A 61 -9.52 -8.64 -0.84
N ALA A 62 -10.37 -9.15 0.04
CA ALA A 62 -10.01 -10.27 0.92
C ALA A 62 -9.85 -11.56 0.11
N GLN A 63 -8.71 -12.24 0.25
CA GLN A 63 -8.45 -13.50 -0.47
C GLN A 63 -9.41 -14.62 -0.05
N ARG A 64 -9.76 -14.68 1.24
CA ARG A 64 -10.68 -15.70 1.79
C ARG A 64 -12.15 -15.45 1.47
N ASN A 65 -12.50 -14.20 1.13
CA ASN A 65 -13.86 -13.82 0.71
C ASN A 65 -13.78 -12.72 -0.35
N LYS A 66 -13.60 -13.14 -1.60
CA LYS A 66 -13.29 -12.29 -2.74
C LYS A 66 -14.39 -11.28 -3.10
N GLU A 67 -15.56 -11.36 -2.47
CA GLU A 67 -16.63 -10.37 -2.64
C GLU A 67 -16.50 -9.18 -1.69
N TYR A 68 -15.61 -9.24 -0.69
CA TYR A 68 -15.42 -8.19 0.31
C TYR A 68 -14.08 -7.49 0.13
N PHE A 69 -14.04 -6.24 0.55
CA PHE A 69 -12.77 -5.52 0.65
C PHE A 69 -11.84 -6.17 1.69
N GLU A 70 -10.56 -5.93 1.55
CA GLU A 70 -9.58 -6.31 2.55
C GLU A 70 -9.59 -5.28 3.71
N TYR A 71 -9.20 -5.69 4.90
CA TYR A 71 -9.27 -4.87 6.11
C TYR A 71 -8.36 -3.63 6.07
N ALA A 72 -7.13 -3.76 5.54
CA ALA A 72 -6.11 -2.72 5.59
C ALA A 72 -5.81 -2.14 4.21
N GLY A 73 -6.43 -1.03 3.87
CA GLY A 73 -6.19 -0.32 2.61
C GLY A 73 -7.29 -0.43 1.58
N ALA A 74 -8.01 -1.55 1.51
CA ALA A 74 -9.23 -1.76 0.72
C ALA A 74 -9.27 -1.00 -0.63
N ALA A 75 -10.06 0.08 -0.73
CA ALA A 75 -10.17 0.94 -1.91
C ALA A 75 -9.49 2.32 -1.71
N GLY A 76 -8.38 2.35 -0.96
CA GLY A 76 -7.55 3.53 -0.72
C GLY A 76 -7.75 4.16 0.66
N GLY A 77 -6.67 4.68 1.21
CA GLY A 77 -6.57 5.20 2.56
C GLY A 77 -6.72 6.72 2.67
N TYR A 78 -7.25 7.15 3.81
CA TYR A 78 -7.45 8.54 4.20
C TYR A 78 -7.03 8.74 5.65
N ILE A 79 -6.96 10.00 6.06
CA ILE A 79 -6.67 10.39 7.45
C ILE A 79 -7.74 11.41 7.85
N ASP A 80 -8.32 11.23 9.02
CA ASP A 80 -9.31 12.18 9.53
C ASP A 80 -8.65 13.44 10.10
N LYS A 81 -9.46 14.41 10.54
CA LYS A 81 -8.97 15.68 11.09
C LYS A 81 -8.19 15.54 12.41
N TYR A 82 -8.23 14.39 13.04
CA TYR A 82 -7.51 14.08 14.26
C TYR A 82 -6.24 13.25 14.02
N GLY A 83 -5.97 12.88 12.76
CA GLY A 83 -4.80 12.08 12.39
C GLY A 83 -5.04 10.56 12.36
N TYR A 84 -6.27 10.10 12.55
CA TYR A 84 -6.57 8.67 12.51
C TYR A 84 -6.71 8.16 11.07
N PRO A 85 -5.95 7.11 10.67
CA PRO A 85 -6.05 6.52 9.36
C PRO A 85 -7.32 5.67 9.22
N PHE A 86 -8.00 5.79 8.09
CA PHE A 86 -9.14 4.97 7.70
C PHE A 86 -9.08 4.70 6.19
N CYS A 87 -9.91 3.79 5.68
CA CYS A 87 -9.96 3.50 4.25
C CYS A 87 -11.38 3.32 3.74
N ARG A 88 -11.59 3.58 2.45
CA ARG A 88 -12.85 3.24 1.78
C ARG A 88 -13.01 1.72 1.73
N GLY A 89 -14.21 1.24 1.96
CA GLY A 89 -14.51 -0.20 2.05
C GLY A 89 -14.43 -0.76 3.46
N ARG A 90 -14.11 0.09 4.48
CA ARG A 90 -14.09 -0.33 5.88
C ARG A 90 -14.41 0.82 6.85
N ILE A 91 -15.27 0.54 7.80
CA ILE A 91 -15.58 1.41 8.94
C ILE A 91 -15.31 0.63 10.22
N LEU A 92 -14.28 1.01 10.95
CA LEU A 92 -13.78 0.29 12.14
C LEU A 92 -13.52 -1.20 11.81
N HIS A 93 -14.29 -2.11 12.40
CA HIS A 93 -14.20 -3.57 12.18
C HIS A 93 -15.19 -4.10 11.12
N ILE A 94 -16.05 -3.23 10.59
CA ILE A 94 -17.01 -3.59 9.54
C ILE A 94 -16.37 -3.39 8.19
N VAL A 95 -16.26 -4.48 7.43
CA VAL A 95 -15.73 -4.47 6.05
C VAL A 95 -16.90 -4.56 5.08
N GLU A 96 -16.93 -3.69 4.08
CA GLU A 96 -17.98 -3.64 3.08
C GLU A 96 -17.83 -4.77 2.03
N LYS A 97 -18.96 -5.21 1.49
CA LYS A 97 -18.99 -5.96 0.24
C LYS A 97 -18.66 -5.01 -0.91
N ASP A 98 -17.86 -5.46 -1.88
CA ASP A 98 -17.57 -4.69 -3.09
C ASP A 98 -18.71 -4.89 -4.10
N GLU A 99 -19.56 -3.89 -4.20
CA GLU A 99 -20.69 -3.80 -5.14
C GLU A 99 -20.42 -2.77 -6.26
N GLY A 100 -19.13 -2.41 -6.46
CA GLY A 100 -18.73 -1.42 -7.45
C GLY A 100 -18.77 0.03 -6.95
N GLN A 101 -19.09 0.27 -5.69
CA GLN A 101 -19.22 1.62 -5.10
C GLN A 101 -17.92 2.44 -5.17
N TYR A 102 -16.76 1.79 -5.37
CA TYR A 102 -15.45 2.45 -5.49
C TYR A 102 -14.73 2.07 -6.80
N ASP A 103 -15.46 1.89 -7.90
CA ASP A 103 -14.90 1.52 -9.22
C ASP A 103 -14.34 2.72 -10.01
N THR A 104 -14.42 3.92 -9.44
CA THR A 104 -13.81 5.12 -10.02
C THR A 104 -12.47 5.41 -9.37
N PRO A 105 -11.39 5.68 -10.16
CA PRO A 105 -10.11 6.13 -9.61
C PRO A 105 -10.28 7.35 -8.71
N ALA A 106 -9.53 7.38 -7.61
CA ALA A 106 -9.62 8.48 -6.66
C ALA A 106 -8.27 8.81 -6.03
N TYR A 107 -8.05 10.10 -5.74
CA TYR A 107 -6.94 10.53 -4.92
C TYR A 107 -7.10 10.02 -3.49
N ILE A 108 -5.99 9.52 -2.94
CA ILE A 108 -5.92 8.95 -1.59
C ILE A 108 -4.83 9.64 -0.78
N LEU A 109 -4.86 9.51 0.53
CA LEU A 109 -3.83 10.07 1.41
C LEU A 109 -2.73 9.07 1.73
N TRP A 110 -3.05 7.79 1.80
CA TRP A 110 -2.08 6.72 1.96
C TRP A 110 -2.49 5.47 1.17
N ALA A 111 -1.49 4.71 0.78
CA ALA A 111 -1.61 3.43 0.10
C ALA A 111 -1.04 2.34 1.01
N THR A 112 -1.66 1.16 1.01
CA THR A 112 -1.20 0.05 1.87
C THR A 112 0.06 -0.60 1.34
N GLY A 113 0.97 -0.99 2.23
CA GLY A 113 2.17 -1.76 1.92
C GLY A 113 1.90 -3.18 1.39
N ALA A 114 0.65 -3.67 1.46
CA ALA A 114 0.29 -4.97 0.90
C ALA A 114 0.49 -5.02 -0.63
N CYS A 115 0.13 -3.93 -1.34
CA CYS A 115 0.41 -3.77 -2.77
C CYS A 115 0.44 -2.27 -3.09
N LEU A 116 1.63 -1.72 -3.26
CA LEU A 116 1.87 -0.31 -3.52
C LEU A 116 2.84 -0.15 -4.68
N PHE A 117 2.38 0.48 -5.76
CA PHE A 117 3.21 0.91 -6.87
C PHE A 117 3.81 2.27 -6.53
N VAL A 118 5.10 2.44 -6.74
CA VAL A 118 5.78 3.70 -6.44
C VAL A 118 6.77 4.07 -7.54
N ARG A 119 6.82 5.34 -7.87
CA ARG A 119 7.88 5.90 -8.70
C ARG A 119 9.19 5.86 -7.92
N THR A 120 10.18 5.10 -8.41
CA THR A 120 11.43 4.84 -7.69
C THR A 120 12.17 6.12 -7.31
N ALA A 121 12.18 7.12 -8.19
CA ALA A 121 12.80 8.41 -7.92
C ALA A 121 12.18 9.11 -6.70
N THR A 122 10.83 9.17 -6.63
CA THR A 122 10.12 9.81 -5.52
C THR A 122 10.26 9.04 -4.21
N TYR A 123 10.29 7.69 -4.27
CA TYR A 123 10.60 6.85 -3.11
C TYR A 123 11.98 7.19 -2.52
N LYS A 124 13.01 7.25 -3.39
CA LYS A 124 14.37 7.61 -2.97
C LYS A 124 14.45 9.05 -2.45
N GLU A 125 13.77 10.00 -3.08
CA GLU A 125 13.72 11.42 -2.70
C GLU A 125 13.18 11.62 -1.28
N VAL A 126 12.13 10.89 -0.88
CA VAL A 126 11.58 10.99 0.47
C VAL A 126 12.35 10.17 1.51
N GLY A 127 13.38 9.43 1.10
CA GLY A 127 14.20 8.60 2.00
C GLY A 127 13.67 7.18 2.20
N GLY A 128 12.67 6.75 1.42
CA GLY A 128 12.07 5.41 1.52
C GLY A 128 11.13 5.27 2.72
N LEU A 129 10.95 4.05 3.19
CA LEU A 129 10.22 3.74 4.42
C LEU A 129 11.09 4.08 5.65
N ASP A 130 10.51 4.62 6.70
CA ASP A 130 11.25 4.87 7.95
C ASP A 130 11.46 3.55 8.70
N ALA A 131 12.71 3.12 8.81
CA ALA A 131 13.09 1.89 9.50
C ALA A 131 12.88 1.97 11.03
N GLY A 132 12.60 3.14 11.58
CA GLY A 132 12.20 3.33 12.98
C GLY A 132 10.82 2.73 13.29
N PHE A 133 9.95 2.58 12.28
CA PHE A 133 8.74 1.77 12.39
C PHE A 133 9.14 0.29 12.31
N PHE A 134 8.86 -0.44 13.36
CA PHE A 134 9.16 -1.87 13.36
C PHE A 134 8.21 -2.65 12.44
N ALA A 135 6.94 -2.34 12.49
CA ALA A 135 5.87 -2.85 11.63
C ALA A 135 4.63 -1.95 11.77
N HIS A 136 3.91 -1.77 10.67
CA HIS A 136 2.74 -0.91 10.52
C HIS A 136 3.03 0.60 10.58
N GLN A 137 2.27 1.37 9.81
CA GLN A 137 2.33 2.83 9.65
C GLN A 137 3.54 3.36 8.85
N GLU A 138 4.55 2.56 8.51
CA GLU A 138 5.70 2.97 7.71
C GLU A 138 5.29 3.44 6.31
N GLU A 139 4.29 2.80 5.71
CA GLU A 139 3.73 3.21 4.43
C GLU A 139 2.87 4.47 4.54
N VAL A 140 2.15 4.64 5.65
CA VAL A 140 1.35 5.84 5.91
C VAL A 140 2.26 7.05 6.07
N ASP A 141 3.35 6.92 6.83
CA ASP A 141 4.37 7.95 7.00
C ASP A 141 5.04 8.31 5.65
N MET A 142 5.45 7.31 4.87
CA MET A 142 6.03 7.55 3.54
C MET A 142 5.05 8.31 2.64
N CYS A 143 3.79 7.89 2.62
CA CYS A 143 2.74 8.56 1.85
C CYS A 143 2.54 10.01 2.31
N TRP A 144 2.58 10.27 3.61
CA TRP A 144 2.52 11.63 4.18
C TRP A 144 3.70 12.48 3.69
N ARG A 145 4.94 11.95 3.72
CA ARG A 145 6.14 12.67 3.23
C ARG A 145 6.08 12.97 1.74
N LEU A 146 5.55 12.04 0.91
CA LEU A 146 5.31 12.28 -0.51
C LEU A 146 4.28 13.41 -0.71
N ARG A 147 3.16 13.36 0.00
CA ARG A 147 2.12 14.38 -0.07
C ARG A 147 2.62 15.76 0.36
N SER A 148 3.43 15.81 1.41
CA SER A 148 4.03 17.07 1.91
C SER A 148 4.96 17.73 0.89
N ARG A 149 5.45 16.97 -0.11
CA ARG A 149 6.22 17.48 -1.25
C ARG A 149 5.36 17.80 -2.49
N GLY A 150 4.04 17.70 -2.37
CA GLY A 150 3.11 18.02 -3.44
C GLY A 150 2.77 16.86 -4.38
N TYR A 151 3.30 15.67 -4.14
CA TYR A 151 2.95 14.49 -4.93
C TYR A 151 1.52 14.01 -4.64
N ARG A 152 0.93 13.33 -5.61
CA ARG A 152 -0.39 12.72 -5.53
C ARG A 152 -0.29 11.21 -5.43
N LEU A 153 -1.25 10.62 -4.74
CA LEU A 153 -1.43 9.18 -4.64
C LEU A 153 -2.82 8.83 -5.16
N VAL A 154 -2.95 7.71 -5.88
CA VAL A 154 -4.21 7.33 -6.54
C VAL A 154 -4.54 5.87 -6.23
N CYS A 155 -5.80 5.60 -5.90
CA CYS A 155 -6.35 4.25 -5.94
C CYS A 155 -6.95 4.00 -7.32
N VAL A 156 -6.52 2.92 -7.99
CA VAL A 156 -6.93 2.53 -9.34
C VAL A 156 -7.68 1.20 -9.28
N PRO A 157 -9.04 1.24 -9.21
CA PRO A 157 -9.86 0.04 -9.02
C PRO A 157 -9.92 -0.90 -10.24
N GLN A 158 -9.44 -0.46 -11.41
CA GLN A 158 -9.28 -1.31 -12.61
C GLN A 158 -8.21 -2.39 -12.42
N SER A 159 -7.32 -2.21 -11.46
CA SER A 159 -6.41 -3.24 -10.97
C SER A 159 -6.95 -3.82 -9.66
N ILE A 160 -7.07 -5.13 -9.58
CA ILE A 160 -7.57 -5.84 -8.41
C ILE A 160 -6.53 -6.85 -7.95
N VAL A 161 -6.28 -6.89 -6.66
CA VAL A 161 -5.49 -7.94 -6.00
C VAL A 161 -6.22 -8.48 -4.78
N TYR A 162 -5.89 -9.70 -4.36
CA TYR A 162 -6.47 -10.34 -3.19
C TYR A 162 -5.39 -10.53 -2.14
N HIS A 163 -5.65 -10.09 -0.92
CA HIS A 163 -4.71 -10.18 0.18
C HIS A 163 -5.26 -11.08 1.30
N VAL A 164 -4.43 -11.96 1.83
CA VAL A 164 -4.84 -12.86 2.93
C VAL A 164 -5.11 -12.07 4.20
N GLY A 165 -4.25 -11.11 4.50
CA GLY A 165 -4.33 -10.25 5.68
C GLY A 165 -4.17 -10.99 7.01
N GLY A 166 -3.47 -10.39 7.96
CA GLY A 166 -3.33 -10.95 9.31
C GLY A 166 -2.51 -12.25 9.44
N ALA A 167 -1.84 -12.68 8.36
CA ALA A 167 -1.06 -13.92 8.36
C ALA A 167 0.17 -13.87 9.30
N THR A 168 0.76 -12.69 9.47
CA THR A 168 2.00 -12.51 10.25
C THR A 168 1.76 -12.12 11.70
N LEU A 169 0.72 -11.35 12.00
CA LEU A 169 0.36 -10.92 13.35
C LEU A 169 -1.15 -11.08 13.57
N ASN A 170 -1.53 -11.92 14.52
CA ASN A 170 -2.94 -12.07 14.89
C ASN A 170 -3.53 -10.73 15.36
N ALA A 171 -4.74 -10.40 14.90
CA ALA A 171 -5.43 -9.16 15.23
C ALA A 171 -5.61 -8.93 16.74
N GLU A 172 -5.72 -10.02 17.52
CA GLU A 172 -5.87 -9.99 18.97
C GLU A 172 -4.55 -9.98 19.75
N SER A 173 -3.40 -9.96 19.06
CA SER A 173 -2.09 -9.94 19.71
C SER A 173 -1.85 -8.60 20.42
N PRO A 174 -1.55 -8.59 21.75
CA PRO A 174 -1.15 -7.39 22.47
C PRO A 174 0.05 -6.67 21.83
N ARG A 175 0.96 -7.44 21.21
CA ARG A 175 2.11 -6.92 20.49
C ARG A 175 1.68 -6.12 19.26
N LYS A 176 0.68 -6.58 18.51
CA LYS A 176 0.14 -5.84 17.36
C LYS A 176 -0.51 -4.53 17.81
N THR A 177 -1.28 -4.55 18.90
CA THR A 177 -1.92 -3.36 19.47
C THR A 177 -0.89 -2.33 19.92
N PHE A 178 0.25 -2.77 20.47
CA PHE A 178 1.35 -1.88 20.88
C PHE A 178 2.09 -1.25 19.69
N LEU A 179 2.15 -1.96 18.54
CA LEU A 179 2.83 -1.49 17.32
C LEU A 179 1.96 -0.58 16.44
N ASN A 180 0.64 -0.56 16.64
CA ASN A 180 -0.32 0.30 15.95
C ASN A 180 -0.61 1.56 16.77
#